data_d4931dbf88246898103067d220b0127e
#
_entry.id   d4931dbf88246898103067d220b0127e
#
_cell.length_a   1.000
_cell.length_b   1.000
_cell.length_c   1.000
_cell.angle_alpha   90.00
_cell.angle_beta   90.00
_cell.angle_gamma   90.00
#
_symmetry.space_group_name_H-M   'P 1'
#
loop_
_entity.id
_entity.type
_entity.pdbx_description
1 polymer ?
#
loop_
_entity_poly.entity_id
_entity_poly.type
_entity_poly.pdbx_seq_one_letter_code
_entity_poly.pdbx_strand_id
1 'polypeptide(L)'
;MLDVALLSVLLVAIAIGYGLGYRQALRRRHRTHPPAASSQGLSRDYFVGLNYLLNEQPDEAINTFINVLAVNSDTVHTHIALGKLFRARGEADKAVSIHQNLLARPALSQHTNEQIQLELARDFMALGVHDRAQRLLNTLLEHSGDDDHRYAAKQLLVDLLEREKAWQQALDVIQPLLKQYPKMRRPAAHWLCELALEEISEASRPLAKKHLKKALQLDEKCVRATLMLAELEMDNGHYARAIERLDNIPGQEIAHIPTMLPALKHAYMRNNDDTGYEAHLYRLLELAPYTSTIIALGQLVHQRDGVDKAIELIGERLRAVPSLGGLDYLIDL
;
A
#
# COMPACT_ATOMS: atom_id res chain seq x y z
N MET A 1 -72.25 26.31 46.14
CA MET A 1 -71.55 27.62 45.97
C MET A 1 -70.03 27.43 45.80
N LEU A 2 -69.46 26.33 46.21
CA LEU A 2 -68.02 26.08 46.03
C LEU A 2 -67.64 25.82 44.56
N ASP A 3 -68.51 25.19 43.75
CA ASP A 3 -68.21 24.81 42.37
C ASP A 3 -68.14 26.02 41.38
N VAL A 4 -68.92 27.06 41.60
CA VAL A 4 -68.91 28.24 40.76
C VAL A 4 -67.65 29.06 41.00
N ALA A 5 -67.15 29.15 42.22
CA ALA A 5 -65.93 29.84 42.56
C ALA A 5 -64.69 29.11 41.97
N LEU A 6 -64.71 27.81 42.01
CA LEU A 6 -63.62 26.99 41.44
C LEU A 6 -63.57 27.11 39.91
N LEU A 7 -64.73 27.15 39.24
CA LEU A 7 -64.83 27.31 37.80
C LEU A 7 -64.35 28.68 37.35
N SER A 8 -64.67 29.76 38.13
CA SER A 8 -64.20 31.08 37.83
C SER A 8 -62.71 31.30 37.97
N VAL A 9 -62.07 30.65 38.98
CA VAL A 9 -60.62 30.63 39.17
C VAL A 9 -59.93 29.91 38.01
N LEU A 10 -60.50 28.80 37.55
CA LEU A 10 -59.95 28.03 36.42
C LEU A 10 -60.01 28.84 35.13
N LEU A 11 -61.10 29.54 34.82
CA LEU A 11 -61.24 30.38 33.66
C LEU A 11 -60.26 31.56 33.68
N VAL A 12 -60.04 32.18 34.84
CA VAL A 12 -59.07 33.27 35.01
C VAL A 12 -57.63 32.75 34.77
N ALA A 13 -57.29 31.58 35.30
CA ALA A 13 -55.99 30.96 35.10
C ALA A 13 -55.72 30.62 33.62
N ILE A 14 -56.73 30.11 32.91
CA ILE A 14 -56.63 29.83 31.46
C ILE A 14 -56.47 31.16 30.67
N ALA A 15 -57.21 32.21 31.02
CA ALA A 15 -57.11 33.52 30.34
C ALA A 15 -55.72 34.17 30.55
N ILE A 16 -55.16 34.07 31.75
CA ILE A 16 -53.81 34.54 32.09
C ILE A 16 -52.77 33.72 31.31
N GLY A 17 -52.87 32.41 31.30
CA GLY A 17 -51.97 31.51 30.56
C GLY A 17 -51.99 31.77 29.06
N TYR A 18 -53.18 31.97 28.49
CA TYR A 18 -53.34 32.32 27.07
C TYR A 18 -52.76 33.71 26.77
N GLY A 19 -52.98 34.70 27.60
CA GLY A 19 -52.47 36.06 27.45
C GLY A 19 -50.94 36.13 27.53
N LEU A 20 -50.34 35.39 28.45
CA LEU A 20 -48.88 35.27 28.58
C LEU A 20 -48.27 34.53 27.37
N GLY A 21 -48.85 33.40 26.95
CA GLY A 21 -48.45 32.65 25.78
C GLY A 21 -48.52 33.48 24.48
N TYR A 22 -49.62 34.22 24.30
CA TYR A 22 -49.81 35.10 23.14
C TYR A 22 -48.80 36.26 23.13
N ARG A 23 -48.56 36.90 24.27
CA ARG A 23 -47.50 37.93 24.39
C ARG A 23 -46.09 37.35 24.12
N GLN A 24 -45.82 36.15 24.56
CA GLN A 24 -44.55 35.51 24.33
C GLN A 24 -44.38 35.13 22.83
N ALA A 25 -45.44 34.70 22.17
CA ALA A 25 -45.46 34.41 20.72
C ALA A 25 -45.27 35.69 19.89
N LEU A 26 -45.92 36.81 20.28
CA LEU A 26 -45.74 38.13 19.65
C LEU A 26 -44.31 38.69 19.86
N ARG A 27 -43.74 38.52 21.04
CA ARG A 27 -42.33 38.91 21.31
C ARG A 27 -41.33 38.04 20.51
N ARG A 28 -41.64 36.80 20.21
CA ARG A 28 -40.84 35.96 19.32
C ARG A 28 -40.95 36.42 17.85
N ARG A 29 -42.08 36.93 17.39
CA ARG A 29 -42.28 37.47 16.04
C ARG A 29 -41.54 38.78 15.78
N HIS A 30 -41.29 39.63 16.79
CA HIS A 30 -40.55 40.89 16.65
C HIS A 30 -39.04 40.76 16.88
N ARG A 31 -38.51 39.57 17.17
CA ARG A 31 -37.09 39.28 17.18
C ARG A 31 -36.66 38.53 15.93
N THR A 32 -37.13 38.97 14.78
CA THR A 32 -36.49 38.67 13.53
C THR A 32 -35.35 39.69 13.33
N HIS A 33 -34.26 39.48 14.07
CA HIS A 33 -32.96 39.82 13.52
C HIS A 33 -32.75 38.90 12.32
N PRO A 34 -32.23 39.40 11.19
CA PRO A 34 -31.76 38.50 10.15
C PRO A 34 -30.76 37.56 10.82
N PRO A 35 -30.86 36.26 10.62
CA PRO A 35 -29.90 35.35 11.19
C PRO A 35 -28.54 35.78 10.67
N ALA A 36 -27.65 36.18 11.58
CA ALA A 36 -26.22 36.13 11.29
C ALA A 36 -25.96 34.75 10.71
N ALA A 37 -25.38 34.68 9.53
CA ALA A 37 -24.98 33.46 8.85
C ALA A 37 -23.92 32.77 9.70
N SER A 38 -24.34 31.97 10.65
CA SER A 38 -23.47 31.13 11.46
C SER A 38 -24.26 29.91 11.97
N SER A 39 -23.76 28.72 11.65
CA SER A 39 -24.20 27.42 12.16
C SER A 39 -25.67 27.03 11.87
N GLN A 40 -26.06 27.02 10.62
CA GLN A 40 -27.19 26.17 10.23
C GLN A 40 -26.66 24.79 9.95
N GLY A 41 -27.19 23.83 10.69
CA GLY A 41 -26.95 22.43 10.52
C GLY A 41 -27.00 22.00 9.05
N LEU A 42 -26.30 20.96 8.75
CA LEU A 42 -26.22 20.25 7.46
C LEU A 42 -27.52 20.47 6.67
N SER A 43 -27.43 21.06 5.45
CA SER A 43 -28.61 21.44 4.68
C SER A 43 -29.50 20.19 4.45
N ARG A 44 -30.79 20.40 4.27
CA ARG A 44 -31.76 19.33 3.94
C ARG A 44 -31.22 18.45 2.79
N ASP A 45 -30.61 19.09 1.83
CA ASP A 45 -30.08 18.43 0.63
C ASP A 45 -28.84 17.55 0.93
N TYR A 46 -28.07 17.89 1.99
CA TYR A 46 -27.01 17.00 2.49
C TYR A 46 -27.59 15.66 2.98
N PHE A 47 -28.69 15.71 3.73
CA PHE A 47 -29.39 14.49 4.17
C PHE A 47 -30.03 13.74 3.00
N VAL A 48 -30.49 14.44 1.97
CA VAL A 48 -31.01 13.83 0.74
C VAL A 48 -29.87 13.10 0.01
N GLY A 49 -28.71 13.75 -0.14
CA GLY A 49 -27.52 13.12 -0.73
C GLY A 49 -27.04 11.88 0.06
N LEU A 50 -27.05 11.97 1.41
CA LEU A 50 -26.72 10.86 2.28
C LEU A 50 -27.73 9.69 2.13
N ASN A 51 -29.02 10.02 1.97
CA ASN A 51 -30.08 9.02 1.76
C ASN A 51 -29.90 8.30 0.41
N TYR A 52 -29.49 9.00 -0.64
CA TYR A 52 -29.13 8.37 -1.91
C TYR A 52 -27.94 7.41 -1.78
N LEU A 53 -26.92 7.79 -0.98
CA LEU A 53 -25.79 6.89 -0.71
C LEU A 53 -26.22 5.63 0.05
N LEU A 54 -27.11 5.77 1.04
CA LEU A 54 -27.64 4.64 1.82
C LEU A 54 -28.53 3.71 0.99
N ASN A 55 -29.18 4.25 -0.05
CA ASN A 55 -30.03 3.49 -0.96
C ASN A 55 -29.29 2.98 -2.21
N GLU A 56 -27.95 2.95 -2.18
CA GLU A 56 -27.11 2.48 -3.30
C GLU A 56 -27.34 3.25 -4.62
N GLN A 57 -27.75 4.52 -4.54
CA GLN A 57 -27.93 5.43 -5.66
C GLN A 57 -26.85 6.53 -5.65
N PRO A 58 -25.60 6.18 -5.94
CA PRO A 58 -24.48 7.09 -5.77
C PRO A 58 -24.47 8.24 -6.79
N ASP A 59 -25.05 8.07 -7.99
CA ASP A 59 -25.05 9.12 -9.01
C ASP A 59 -25.99 10.25 -8.63
N GLU A 60 -27.16 9.95 -8.07
CA GLU A 60 -28.12 10.92 -7.52
C GLU A 60 -27.55 11.61 -6.27
N ALA A 61 -26.83 10.85 -5.41
CA ALA A 61 -26.14 11.41 -4.26
C ALA A 61 -25.09 12.44 -4.70
N ILE A 62 -24.31 12.11 -5.70
CA ILE A 62 -23.27 12.96 -6.28
C ILE A 62 -23.86 14.24 -6.85
N ASN A 63 -24.88 14.14 -7.69
CA ASN A 63 -25.55 15.31 -8.27
C ASN A 63 -26.14 16.22 -7.18
N THR A 64 -26.73 15.61 -6.15
CA THR A 64 -27.28 16.35 -5.01
C THR A 64 -26.14 17.04 -4.24
N PHE A 65 -25.04 16.37 -3.97
CA PHE A 65 -23.89 16.98 -3.29
C PHE A 65 -23.23 18.08 -4.12
N ILE A 66 -23.09 17.91 -5.44
CA ILE A 66 -22.57 18.97 -6.32
C ILE A 66 -23.44 20.23 -6.25
N ASN A 67 -24.76 20.09 -6.28
CA ASN A 67 -25.72 21.21 -6.23
C ASN A 67 -25.71 21.90 -4.87
N VAL A 68 -25.63 21.16 -3.77
CA VAL A 68 -25.56 21.71 -2.39
C VAL A 68 -24.23 22.43 -2.14
N LEU A 69 -23.19 21.97 -2.78
CA LEU A 69 -21.82 22.40 -2.55
C LEU A 69 -21.47 23.76 -3.21
N ALA A 70 -22.39 24.35 -3.98
CA ALA A 70 -22.18 25.70 -4.54
C ALA A 70 -22.18 26.83 -3.48
N VAL A 71 -22.51 26.52 -2.21
CA VAL A 71 -23.01 27.58 -1.31
C VAL A 71 -22.15 27.88 -0.06
N ASN A 72 -21.24 27.01 0.44
CA ASN A 72 -20.63 27.32 1.75
C ASN A 72 -19.18 26.85 1.95
N SER A 73 -18.33 27.67 2.61
CA SER A 73 -16.98 27.37 3.06
C SER A 73 -16.89 26.18 4.05
N ASP A 74 -17.95 25.94 4.80
CA ASP A 74 -18.03 24.85 5.80
C ASP A 74 -18.13 23.45 5.18
N THR A 75 -18.28 23.36 3.84
CA THR A 75 -18.44 22.10 3.10
C THR A 75 -17.16 21.59 2.45
N VAL A 76 -15.98 22.19 2.69
CA VAL A 76 -14.71 21.79 2.08
C VAL A 76 -14.38 20.33 2.38
N HIS A 77 -14.52 19.88 3.62
CA HIS A 77 -14.26 18.50 4.00
C HIS A 77 -15.20 17.49 3.31
N THR A 78 -16.45 17.90 3.08
CA THR A 78 -17.43 17.08 2.34
C THR A 78 -17.04 16.93 0.87
N HIS A 79 -16.53 17.99 0.25
CA HIS A 79 -16.01 17.93 -1.13
C HIS A 79 -14.77 17.05 -1.24
N ILE A 80 -13.84 17.15 -0.27
CA ILE A 80 -12.67 16.28 -0.21
C ILE A 80 -13.13 14.82 -0.12
N ALA A 81 -14.11 14.52 0.75
CA ALA A 81 -14.66 13.18 0.89
C ALA A 81 -15.34 12.69 -0.39
N LEU A 82 -16.10 13.57 -1.07
CA LEU A 82 -16.75 13.27 -2.34
C LEU A 82 -15.73 12.96 -3.45
N GLY A 83 -14.68 13.77 -3.59
CA GLY A 83 -13.60 13.50 -4.54
C GLY A 83 -12.93 12.15 -4.27
N LYS A 84 -12.65 11.81 -3.00
CA LYS A 84 -12.15 10.48 -2.61
C LYS A 84 -13.08 9.35 -3.03
N LEU A 85 -14.39 9.54 -2.89
CA LEU A 85 -15.39 8.55 -3.28
C LEU A 85 -15.38 8.34 -4.80
N PHE A 86 -15.34 9.40 -5.60
CA PHE A 86 -15.23 9.30 -7.05
C PHE A 86 -13.96 8.54 -7.47
N ARG A 87 -12.82 8.88 -6.89
CA ARG A 87 -11.57 8.17 -7.16
C ARG A 87 -11.67 6.68 -6.81
N ALA A 88 -12.28 6.34 -5.67
CA ALA A 88 -12.47 4.95 -5.26
C ALA A 88 -13.38 4.15 -6.21
N ARG A 89 -14.29 4.82 -6.92
CA ARG A 89 -15.15 4.25 -7.95
C ARG A 89 -14.50 4.18 -9.34
N GLY A 90 -13.28 4.65 -9.48
CA GLY A 90 -12.60 4.73 -10.77
C GLY A 90 -12.93 5.97 -11.61
N GLU A 91 -13.73 6.91 -11.09
CA GLU A 91 -14.13 8.15 -11.74
C GLU A 91 -13.18 9.29 -11.37
N ALA A 92 -11.88 9.07 -11.58
CA ALA A 92 -10.83 9.98 -11.12
C ALA A 92 -10.85 11.36 -11.83
N ASP A 93 -11.39 11.46 -13.03
CA ASP A 93 -11.64 12.71 -13.77
C ASP A 93 -12.59 13.63 -13.00
N LYS A 94 -13.67 13.10 -12.44
CA LYS A 94 -14.60 13.84 -11.59
C LYS A 94 -13.95 14.26 -10.28
N ALA A 95 -13.14 13.39 -9.68
CA ALA A 95 -12.37 13.72 -8.47
C ALA A 95 -11.43 14.91 -8.71
N VAL A 96 -10.67 14.88 -9.81
CA VAL A 96 -9.79 16.00 -10.23
C VAL A 96 -10.59 17.30 -10.33
N SER A 97 -11.75 17.27 -11.02
CA SER A 97 -12.59 18.46 -11.20
C SER A 97 -13.05 19.05 -9.84
N ILE A 98 -13.44 18.20 -8.90
CA ILE A 98 -13.85 18.61 -7.56
C ILE A 98 -12.68 19.25 -6.80
N HIS A 99 -11.53 18.57 -6.73
CA HIS A 99 -10.41 19.07 -5.95
C HIS A 99 -9.79 20.33 -6.57
N GLN A 100 -9.76 20.46 -7.91
CA GLN A 100 -9.33 21.69 -8.58
C GLN A 100 -10.27 22.86 -8.28
N ASN A 101 -11.59 22.63 -8.32
CA ASN A 101 -12.58 23.67 -7.96
C ASN A 101 -12.45 24.11 -6.50
N LEU A 102 -12.06 23.18 -5.60
CA LEU A 102 -11.78 23.54 -4.21
C LEU A 102 -10.56 24.45 -4.10
N LEU A 103 -9.45 24.10 -4.78
CA LEU A 103 -8.22 24.90 -4.75
C LEU A 103 -8.38 26.30 -5.31
N ALA A 104 -9.32 26.50 -6.24
CA ALA A 104 -9.63 27.82 -6.81
C ALA A 104 -10.37 28.76 -5.83
N ARG A 105 -10.80 28.28 -4.65
CA ARG A 105 -11.54 29.09 -3.68
C ARG A 105 -10.61 30.00 -2.89
N PRO A 106 -10.95 31.29 -2.73
CA PRO A 106 -10.24 32.19 -1.82
C PRO A 106 -10.48 31.78 -0.36
N ALA A 107 -9.52 32.08 0.51
CA ALA A 107 -9.61 31.91 1.96
C ALA A 107 -9.59 30.47 2.50
N LEU A 108 -8.95 29.53 1.81
CA LEU A 108 -8.59 28.24 2.41
C LEU A 108 -7.45 28.42 3.41
N SER A 109 -7.50 27.71 4.54
CA SER A 109 -6.33 27.61 5.41
C SER A 109 -5.19 26.89 4.68
N GLN A 110 -3.93 27.20 5.02
CA GLN A 110 -2.77 26.52 4.43
C GLN A 110 -2.86 24.99 4.58
N HIS A 111 -3.20 24.50 5.78
CA HIS A 111 -3.39 23.09 6.07
C HIS A 111 -4.45 22.45 5.15
N THR A 112 -5.61 23.10 4.97
CA THR A 112 -6.66 22.57 4.09
C THR A 112 -6.24 22.59 2.63
N ASN A 113 -5.53 23.64 2.19
CA ASN A 113 -5.00 23.75 0.83
C ASN A 113 -4.02 22.59 0.54
N GLU A 114 -3.08 22.33 1.43
CA GLU A 114 -2.11 21.24 1.33
C GLU A 114 -2.81 19.87 1.32
N GLN A 115 -3.85 19.68 2.15
CA GLN A 115 -4.67 18.47 2.14
C GLN A 115 -5.35 18.25 0.78
N ILE A 116 -5.93 19.30 0.17
CA ILE A 116 -6.56 19.20 -1.14
C ILE A 116 -5.52 18.89 -2.22
N GLN A 117 -4.34 19.51 -2.15
CA GLN A 117 -3.24 19.23 -3.08
C GLN A 117 -2.79 17.76 -3.01
N LEU A 118 -2.71 17.17 -1.82
CA LEU A 118 -2.42 15.75 -1.65
C LEU A 118 -3.48 14.85 -2.29
N GLU A 119 -4.77 15.18 -2.11
CA GLU A 119 -5.85 14.42 -2.74
C GLU A 119 -5.84 14.58 -4.26
N LEU A 120 -5.58 15.77 -4.76
CA LEU A 120 -5.45 16.03 -6.19
C LEU A 120 -4.25 15.27 -6.81
N ALA A 121 -3.14 15.16 -6.09
CA ALA A 121 -2.02 14.33 -6.51
C ALA A 121 -2.42 12.84 -6.63
N ARG A 122 -3.20 12.32 -5.67
CA ARG A 122 -3.76 10.96 -5.73
C ARG A 122 -4.71 10.78 -6.92
N ASP A 123 -5.51 11.80 -7.24
CA ASP A 123 -6.42 11.75 -8.39
C ASP A 123 -5.62 11.69 -9.71
N PHE A 124 -4.58 12.52 -9.85
CA PHE A 124 -3.71 12.46 -11.02
C PHE A 124 -2.98 11.13 -11.15
N MET A 125 -2.55 10.53 -10.03
CA MET A 125 -1.97 9.18 -10.03
C MET A 125 -2.97 8.13 -10.50
N ALA A 126 -4.25 8.24 -10.08
CA ALA A 126 -5.31 7.34 -10.49
C ALA A 126 -5.67 7.49 -11.98
N LEU A 127 -5.52 8.69 -12.56
CA LEU A 127 -5.67 8.97 -13.99
C LEU A 127 -4.44 8.57 -14.82
N GLY A 128 -3.33 8.20 -14.19
CA GLY A 128 -2.06 7.96 -14.89
C GLY A 128 -1.36 9.23 -15.38
N VAL A 129 -1.76 10.42 -14.90
CA VAL A 129 -1.16 11.72 -15.24
C VAL A 129 -0.02 12.01 -14.26
N HIS A 130 1.01 11.19 -14.31
CA HIS A 130 2.10 11.14 -13.34
C HIS A 130 2.88 12.45 -13.25
N ASP A 131 3.20 13.09 -14.36
CA ASP A 131 3.93 14.37 -14.39
C ASP A 131 3.24 15.47 -13.57
N ARG A 132 1.91 15.52 -13.60
CA ARG A 132 1.16 16.50 -12.81
C ARG A 132 1.16 16.16 -11.33
N ALA A 133 1.02 14.88 -11.00
CA ALA A 133 1.10 14.40 -9.62
C ALA A 133 2.49 14.73 -9.04
N GLN A 134 3.57 14.42 -9.76
CA GLN A 134 4.94 14.65 -9.32
C GLN A 134 5.22 16.14 -9.08
N ARG A 135 4.84 17.02 -10.02
CA ARG A 135 4.99 18.48 -9.83
C ARG A 135 4.27 18.97 -8.58
N LEU A 136 3.04 18.51 -8.36
CA LEU A 136 2.25 18.93 -7.20
C LEU A 136 2.87 18.45 -5.88
N LEU A 137 3.35 17.20 -5.85
CA LEU A 137 4.03 16.63 -4.70
C LEU A 137 5.35 17.34 -4.40
N ASN A 138 6.15 17.66 -5.41
CA ASN A 138 7.40 18.43 -5.23
C ASN A 138 7.12 19.83 -4.67
N THR A 139 6.09 20.53 -5.19
CA THR A 139 5.66 21.83 -4.66
C THR A 139 5.27 21.74 -3.18
N LEU A 140 4.55 20.70 -2.78
CA LEU A 140 4.22 20.44 -1.37
C LEU A 140 5.47 20.21 -0.53
N LEU A 141 6.45 19.45 -1.02
CA LEU A 141 7.69 19.18 -0.30
C LEU A 141 8.54 20.42 -0.07
N GLU A 142 8.49 21.37 -1.01
CA GLU A 142 9.25 22.63 -0.94
C GLU A 142 8.59 23.67 -0.02
N HIS A 143 7.27 23.75 0.02
CA HIS A 143 6.54 24.85 0.62
C HIS A 143 5.72 24.49 1.86
N SER A 144 5.43 23.20 2.10
CA SER A 144 4.63 22.82 3.27
C SER A 144 5.43 23.01 4.57
N GLY A 145 4.80 23.69 5.53
CA GLY A 145 5.28 23.80 6.91
C GLY A 145 4.80 22.66 7.81
N ASP A 146 3.89 21.82 7.33
CA ASP A 146 3.28 20.71 8.06
C ASP A 146 4.05 19.42 7.80
N ASP A 147 4.64 18.85 8.85
CA ASP A 147 5.45 17.64 8.75
C ASP A 147 4.62 16.41 8.35
N ASP A 148 3.35 16.33 8.73
CA ASP A 148 2.45 15.23 8.36
C ASP A 148 2.13 15.28 6.85
N HIS A 149 1.84 16.47 6.31
CA HIS A 149 1.61 16.65 4.88
C HIS A 149 2.89 16.39 4.06
N ARG A 150 4.04 16.86 4.52
CA ARG A 150 5.33 16.57 3.89
C ARG A 150 5.63 15.07 3.87
N TYR A 151 5.33 14.39 4.95
CA TYR A 151 5.49 12.93 5.01
C TYR A 151 4.55 12.21 4.03
N ALA A 152 3.27 12.59 4.03
CA ALA A 152 2.29 12.03 3.09
C ALA A 152 2.68 12.29 1.62
N ALA A 153 3.19 13.50 1.31
CA ALA A 153 3.70 13.84 -0.02
C ALA A 153 4.89 12.97 -0.43
N LYS A 154 5.84 12.73 0.50
CA LYS A 154 6.99 11.84 0.23
C LYS A 154 6.55 10.40 -0.03
N GLN A 155 5.60 9.87 0.75
CA GLN A 155 5.06 8.54 0.50
C GLN A 155 4.42 8.44 -0.89
N LEU A 156 3.58 9.40 -1.25
CA LEU A 156 2.94 9.42 -2.57
C LEU A 156 3.96 9.57 -3.71
N LEU A 157 4.99 10.38 -3.50
CA LEU A 157 6.06 10.54 -4.50
C LEU A 157 6.84 9.23 -4.70
N VAL A 158 7.14 8.54 -3.61
CA VAL A 158 7.79 7.22 -3.67
C VAL A 158 6.91 6.21 -4.40
N ASP A 159 5.61 6.13 -4.08
CA ASP A 159 4.66 5.23 -4.76
C ASP A 159 4.57 5.55 -6.27
N LEU A 160 4.63 6.82 -6.63
CA LEU A 160 4.62 7.25 -8.02
C LEU A 160 5.91 6.84 -8.74
N LEU A 161 7.07 7.13 -8.15
CA LEU A 161 8.38 6.80 -8.71
C LEU A 161 8.58 5.27 -8.84
N GLU A 162 8.02 4.50 -7.91
CA GLU A 162 8.01 3.04 -7.99
C GLU A 162 7.20 2.54 -9.21
N ARG A 163 6.01 3.11 -9.45
CA ARG A 163 5.19 2.80 -10.63
C ARG A 163 5.88 3.15 -11.95
N GLU A 164 6.64 4.23 -11.97
CA GLU A 164 7.44 4.68 -13.12
C GLU A 164 8.78 3.94 -13.26
N LYS A 165 9.10 3.03 -12.32
CA LYS A 165 10.39 2.34 -12.23
C LYS A 165 11.59 3.30 -12.10
N ALA A 166 11.37 4.49 -11.58
CA ALA A 166 12.40 5.50 -11.33
C ALA A 166 13.13 5.21 -10.00
N TRP A 167 13.77 4.04 -9.93
CA TRP A 167 14.31 3.43 -8.70
C TRP A 167 15.32 4.33 -7.99
N GLN A 168 16.21 4.97 -8.74
CA GLN A 168 17.21 5.86 -8.15
C GLN A 168 16.55 7.07 -7.50
N GLN A 169 15.55 7.69 -8.16
CA GLN A 169 14.84 8.83 -7.60
C GLN A 169 14.03 8.42 -6.35
N ALA A 170 13.40 7.25 -6.36
CA ALA A 170 12.71 6.70 -5.18
C ALA A 170 13.66 6.52 -3.99
N LEU A 171 14.87 6.01 -4.23
CA LEU A 171 15.92 5.89 -3.21
C LEU A 171 16.36 7.26 -2.68
N ASP A 172 16.56 8.25 -3.55
CA ASP A 172 16.99 9.60 -3.15
C ASP A 172 15.96 10.27 -2.23
N VAL A 173 14.66 10.08 -2.52
CA VAL A 173 13.56 10.59 -1.68
C VAL A 173 13.50 9.90 -0.32
N ILE A 174 13.68 8.57 -0.26
CA ILE A 174 13.46 7.81 0.97
C ILE A 174 14.72 7.67 1.84
N GLN A 175 15.91 7.74 1.27
CA GLN A 175 17.17 7.49 1.98
C GLN A 175 17.34 8.32 3.25
N PRO A 176 17.03 9.65 3.28
CA PRO A 176 17.13 10.46 4.50
C PRO A 176 16.14 10.00 5.59
N LEU A 177 15.09 9.30 5.22
CA LEU A 177 13.98 8.91 6.09
C LEU A 177 14.09 7.47 6.62
N LEU A 178 15.00 6.66 6.11
CA LEU A 178 15.12 5.23 6.47
C LEU A 178 15.36 4.97 7.95
N LYS A 179 15.94 5.96 8.69
CA LYS A 179 16.10 5.87 10.14
C LYS A 179 14.76 6.04 10.87
N GLN A 180 13.92 6.96 10.40
CA GLN A 180 12.62 7.26 10.99
C GLN A 180 11.56 6.22 10.57
N TYR A 181 11.68 5.68 9.35
CA TYR A 181 10.73 4.74 8.76
C TYR A 181 11.39 3.41 8.37
N PRO A 182 11.73 2.56 9.35
CA PRO A 182 12.44 1.29 9.10
C PRO A 182 11.71 0.35 8.15
N LYS A 183 10.38 0.43 8.07
CA LYS A 183 9.54 -0.36 7.15
C LYS A 183 9.89 -0.15 5.68
N MET A 184 10.46 1.00 5.32
CA MET A 184 10.87 1.31 3.95
C MET A 184 12.22 0.70 3.56
N ARG A 185 12.96 0.09 4.50
CA ARG A 185 14.23 -0.57 4.21
C ARG A 185 14.08 -1.74 3.24
N ARG A 186 13.03 -2.55 3.43
CA ARG A 186 12.76 -3.71 2.57
C ARG A 186 12.41 -3.28 1.13
N PRO A 187 11.45 -2.39 0.86
CA PRO A 187 11.22 -1.84 -0.48
C PRO A 187 12.50 -1.24 -1.08
N ALA A 188 13.24 -0.42 -0.33
CA ALA A 188 14.47 0.20 -0.82
C ALA A 188 15.55 -0.83 -1.19
N ALA A 189 15.66 -1.96 -0.47
CA ALA A 189 16.53 -3.07 -0.84
C ALA A 189 16.10 -3.71 -2.16
N HIS A 190 14.79 -3.86 -2.41
CA HIS A 190 14.29 -4.36 -3.69
C HIS A 190 14.55 -3.40 -4.85
N TRP A 191 14.42 -2.07 -4.67
CA TRP A 191 14.77 -1.09 -5.70
C TRP A 191 16.26 -1.12 -6.06
N LEU A 192 17.12 -1.36 -5.07
CA LEU A 192 18.54 -1.58 -5.34
C LEU A 192 18.80 -2.87 -6.16
N CYS A 193 17.95 -3.89 -6.00
CA CYS A 193 18.00 -5.08 -6.87
C CYS A 193 17.55 -4.73 -8.30
N GLU A 194 16.53 -3.87 -8.48
CA GLU A 194 16.11 -3.41 -9.81
C GLU A 194 17.24 -2.61 -10.50
N LEU A 195 17.84 -1.65 -9.79
CA LEU A 195 19.01 -0.93 -10.31
C LEU A 195 20.16 -1.86 -10.69
N ALA A 196 20.40 -2.89 -9.88
CA ALA A 196 21.42 -3.87 -10.19
C ALA A 196 21.09 -4.66 -11.48
N LEU A 197 19.83 -4.96 -11.76
CA LEU A 197 19.40 -5.59 -13.02
C LEU A 197 19.65 -4.69 -14.22
N GLU A 198 19.35 -3.39 -14.12
CA GLU A 198 19.66 -2.42 -15.16
C GLU A 198 21.16 -2.37 -15.46
N GLU A 199 21.99 -2.30 -14.40
CA GLU A 199 23.44 -2.27 -14.51
C GLU A 199 24.03 -3.57 -15.09
N ILE A 200 23.44 -4.73 -14.83
CA ILE A 200 23.83 -6.01 -15.42
C ILE A 200 23.56 -6.00 -16.91
N SER A 201 22.39 -5.48 -17.34
CA SER A 201 22.01 -5.38 -18.74
C SER A 201 22.90 -4.41 -19.53
N GLU A 202 23.40 -3.36 -18.88
CA GLU A 202 24.35 -2.38 -19.43
C GLU A 202 25.82 -2.79 -19.30
N ALA A 203 26.08 -4.05 -18.87
CA ALA A 203 27.41 -4.60 -18.64
C ALA A 203 28.26 -3.91 -17.54
N SER A 204 27.60 -3.20 -16.60
CA SER A 204 28.23 -2.53 -15.46
C SER A 204 28.25 -3.39 -14.19
N ARG A 205 28.71 -4.63 -14.29
CA ARG A 205 28.72 -5.63 -13.20
C ARG A 205 29.31 -5.16 -11.86
N PRO A 206 30.40 -4.33 -11.80
CA PRO A 206 30.91 -3.82 -10.53
C PRO A 206 29.90 -2.92 -9.79
N LEU A 207 29.14 -2.12 -10.54
CA LEU A 207 28.11 -1.24 -9.97
C LEU A 207 26.91 -2.06 -9.48
N ALA A 208 26.45 -3.04 -10.27
CA ALA A 208 25.43 -3.97 -9.86
C ALA A 208 25.80 -4.67 -8.54
N LYS A 209 27.02 -5.16 -8.42
CA LYS A 209 27.51 -5.78 -7.17
C LYS A 209 27.50 -4.81 -5.98
N LYS A 210 27.78 -3.51 -6.21
CA LYS A 210 27.71 -2.48 -5.18
C LYS A 210 26.26 -2.25 -4.72
N HIS A 211 25.30 -2.17 -5.64
CA HIS A 211 23.89 -2.02 -5.33
C HIS A 211 23.35 -3.20 -4.54
N LEU A 212 23.66 -4.44 -4.95
CA LEU A 212 23.22 -5.64 -4.25
C LEU A 212 23.80 -5.77 -2.82
N LYS A 213 25.07 -5.38 -2.62
CA LYS A 213 25.64 -5.29 -1.28
C LYS A 213 24.95 -4.25 -0.41
N LYS A 214 24.59 -3.08 -1.00
CA LYS A 214 23.84 -2.05 -0.30
C LYS A 214 22.41 -2.53 0.03
N ALA A 215 21.80 -3.34 -0.84
CA ALA A 215 20.50 -3.97 -0.58
C ALA A 215 20.55 -4.86 0.67
N LEU A 216 21.56 -5.70 0.80
CA LEU A 216 21.78 -6.55 1.98
C LEU A 216 22.12 -5.78 3.25
N GLN A 217 22.73 -4.58 3.13
CA GLN A 217 22.93 -3.68 4.29
C GLN A 217 21.61 -3.05 4.76
N LEU A 218 20.67 -2.81 3.86
CA LEU A 218 19.34 -2.29 4.22
C LEU A 218 18.43 -3.38 4.76
N ASP A 219 18.45 -4.55 4.13
CA ASP A 219 17.65 -5.72 4.52
C ASP A 219 18.50 -7.00 4.38
N GLU A 220 19.02 -7.47 5.50
CA GLU A 220 19.82 -8.69 5.57
C GLU A 220 19.06 -9.94 5.09
N LYS A 221 17.73 -9.89 5.10
CA LYS A 221 16.83 -10.95 4.64
C LYS A 221 16.44 -10.84 3.16
N CYS A 222 17.05 -9.94 2.40
CA CYS A 222 16.78 -9.80 0.98
C CYS A 222 17.34 -10.97 0.17
N VAL A 223 16.60 -12.08 0.10
CA VAL A 223 16.96 -13.29 -0.66
C VAL A 223 17.26 -12.98 -2.12
N ARG A 224 16.49 -12.06 -2.73
CA ARG A 224 16.69 -11.63 -4.11
C ARG A 224 18.12 -11.08 -4.35
N ALA A 225 18.60 -10.22 -3.44
CA ALA A 225 19.96 -9.69 -3.56
C ALA A 225 21.03 -10.78 -3.41
N THR A 226 20.78 -11.76 -2.53
CA THR A 226 21.68 -12.91 -2.33
C THR A 226 21.75 -13.79 -3.59
N LEU A 227 20.60 -14.12 -4.20
CA LEU A 227 20.53 -14.87 -5.46
C LEU A 227 21.28 -14.16 -6.59
N MET A 228 20.99 -12.87 -6.81
CA MET A 228 21.65 -12.09 -7.86
C MET A 228 23.18 -11.97 -7.64
N LEU A 229 23.61 -11.83 -6.38
CA LEU A 229 25.05 -11.87 -6.07
C LEU A 229 25.68 -13.22 -6.36
N ALA A 230 24.99 -14.33 -6.06
CA ALA A 230 25.47 -15.67 -6.39
C ALA A 230 25.57 -15.87 -7.90
N GLU A 231 24.60 -15.39 -8.68
CA GLU A 231 24.64 -15.43 -10.16
C GLU A 231 25.83 -14.65 -10.70
N LEU A 232 26.09 -13.43 -10.20
CA LEU A 232 27.25 -12.63 -10.58
C LEU A 232 28.60 -13.32 -10.23
N GLU A 233 28.67 -14.04 -9.11
CA GLU A 233 29.86 -14.82 -8.76
C GLU A 233 30.01 -16.03 -9.73
N MET A 234 28.92 -16.71 -10.10
CA MET A 234 28.94 -17.81 -11.08
C MET A 234 29.38 -17.35 -12.46
N ASP A 235 28.88 -16.21 -12.92
CA ASP A 235 29.26 -15.59 -14.20
C ASP A 235 30.77 -15.27 -14.28
N ASN A 236 31.37 -14.98 -13.12
CA ASN A 236 32.81 -14.74 -12.99
C ASN A 236 33.62 -16.04 -12.76
N GLY A 237 32.98 -17.21 -12.76
CA GLY A 237 33.63 -18.51 -12.51
C GLY A 237 33.94 -18.79 -11.03
N HIS A 238 33.41 -17.94 -10.10
CA HIS A 238 33.68 -18.10 -8.67
C HIS A 238 32.62 -18.98 -8.00
N TYR A 239 32.46 -20.22 -8.44
CA TYR A 239 31.42 -21.14 -8.02
C TYR A 239 31.40 -21.41 -6.50
N ALA A 240 32.56 -21.59 -5.88
CA ALA A 240 32.65 -21.79 -4.43
C ALA A 240 32.06 -20.60 -3.64
N ARG A 241 32.30 -19.36 -4.09
CA ARG A 241 31.71 -18.16 -3.47
C ARG A 241 30.21 -18.06 -3.71
N ALA A 242 29.73 -18.52 -4.87
CA ALA A 242 28.31 -18.60 -5.15
C ALA A 242 27.61 -19.56 -4.19
N ILE A 243 28.19 -20.75 -3.96
CA ILE A 243 27.68 -21.74 -3.01
C ILE A 243 27.61 -21.16 -1.59
N GLU A 244 28.68 -20.50 -1.13
CA GLU A 244 28.71 -19.84 0.19
C GLU A 244 27.59 -18.80 0.36
N ARG A 245 27.30 -18.02 -0.71
CA ARG A 245 26.18 -17.06 -0.67
C ARG A 245 24.82 -17.74 -0.62
N LEU A 246 24.62 -18.77 -1.44
CA LEU A 246 23.37 -19.51 -1.47
C LEU A 246 23.10 -20.22 -0.14
N ASP A 247 24.15 -20.70 0.54
CA ASP A 247 24.04 -21.33 1.87
C ASP A 247 23.49 -20.38 2.97
N ASN A 248 23.49 -19.08 2.75
CA ASN A 248 22.87 -18.11 3.67
C ASN A 248 21.34 -17.97 3.51
N ILE A 249 20.78 -18.42 2.38
CA ILE A 249 19.35 -18.23 2.07
C ILE A 249 18.42 -18.91 3.08
N PRO A 250 18.65 -20.14 3.54
CA PRO A 250 17.80 -20.74 4.56
C PRO A 250 17.75 -19.95 5.87
N GLY A 251 18.85 -19.29 6.24
CA GLY A 251 18.91 -18.39 7.40
C GLY A 251 18.18 -17.05 7.18
N GLN A 252 18.07 -16.58 5.94
CA GLN A 252 17.30 -15.41 5.58
C GLN A 252 15.80 -15.72 5.58
N GLU A 253 15.39 -16.72 4.81
CA GLU A 253 13.99 -17.17 4.72
C GLU A 253 13.91 -18.61 4.21
N ILE A 254 13.49 -19.53 5.05
CA ILE A 254 13.42 -20.97 4.77
C ILE A 254 12.53 -21.28 3.55
N ALA A 255 11.47 -20.50 3.33
CA ALA A 255 10.53 -20.66 2.22
C ALA A 255 11.19 -20.52 0.83
N HIS A 256 12.38 -19.91 0.76
CA HIS A 256 13.12 -19.72 -0.49
C HIS A 256 14.13 -20.85 -0.81
N ILE A 257 14.19 -21.90 -0.01
CA ILE A 257 14.99 -23.10 -0.36
C ILE A 257 14.65 -23.61 -1.77
N PRO A 258 13.38 -23.82 -2.16
CA PRO A 258 13.05 -24.26 -3.52
C PRO A 258 13.57 -23.33 -4.61
N THR A 259 13.54 -22.03 -4.38
CA THR A 259 13.96 -21.00 -5.35
C THR A 259 15.47 -21.02 -5.60
N MET A 260 16.28 -21.36 -4.59
CA MET A 260 17.73 -21.38 -4.74
C MET A 260 18.28 -22.67 -5.37
N LEU A 261 17.52 -23.78 -5.36
CA LEU A 261 18.02 -25.10 -5.80
C LEU A 261 18.60 -25.12 -7.22
N PRO A 262 17.99 -24.48 -8.24
CA PRO A 262 18.58 -24.46 -9.58
C PRO A 262 19.95 -23.79 -9.63
N ALA A 263 20.11 -22.64 -8.96
CA ALA A 263 21.38 -21.94 -8.87
C ALA A 263 22.40 -22.72 -8.08
N LEU A 264 21.98 -23.38 -6.98
CA LEU A 264 22.85 -24.23 -6.15
C LEU A 264 23.35 -25.43 -6.94
N LYS A 265 22.47 -26.14 -7.65
CA LYS A 265 22.84 -27.26 -8.53
C LYS A 265 23.85 -26.79 -9.57
N HIS A 266 23.59 -25.71 -10.26
CA HIS A 266 24.49 -25.17 -11.28
C HIS A 266 25.88 -24.84 -10.70
N ALA A 267 25.93 -24.19 -9.55
CA ALA A 267 27.16 -23.82 -8.90
C ALA A 267 28.02 -25.06 -8.52
N TYR A 268 27.40 -26.08 -7.94
CA TYR A 268 28.09 -27.32 -7.57
C TYR A 268 28.57 -28.12 -8.78
N MET A 269 27.74 -28.27 -9.82
CA MET A 269 28.11 -28.97 -11.06
C MET A 269 29.29 -28.29 -11.75
N ARG A 270 29.30 -26.96 -11.81
CA ARG A 270 30.40 -26.16 -12.38
C ARG A 270 31.66 -26.19 -11.51
N ASN A 271 31.50 -26.45 -10.22
CA ASN A 271 32.61 -26.63 -9.27
C ASN A 271 33.15 -28.06 -9.25
N ASN A 272 32.55 -29.01 -10.00
CA ASN A 272 32.84 -30.43 -10.02
C ASN A 272 32.80 -31.08 -8.62
N ASP A 273 31.80 -30.73 -7.82
CA ASP A 273 31.65 -31.18 -6.42
C ASP A 273 30.24 -31.77 -6.17
N ASP A 274 29.99 -32.93 -6.78
CA ASP A 274 28.74 -33.68 -6.64
C ASP A 274 28.50 -34.16 -5.20
N THR A 275 29.59 -34.56 -4.51
CA THR A 275 29.53 -35.03 -3.12
C THR A 275 29.15 -33.89 -2.17
N GLY A 276 29.69 -32.68 -2.39
CA GLY A 276 29.31 -31.49 -1.66
C GLY A 276 27.85 -31.10 -1.90
N TYR A 277 27.36 -31.24 -3.14
CA TYR A 277 25.96 -30.99 -3.47
C TYR A 277 25.03 -31.95 -2.74
N GLU A 278 25.32 -33.25 -2.75
CA GLU A 278 24.53 -34.25 -2.03
C GLU A 278 24.47 -33.96 -0.53
N ALA A 279 25.60 -33.70 0.10
CA ALA A 279 25.69 -33.36 1.51
C ALA A 279 24.89 -32.07 1.82
N HIS A 280 24.90 -31.08 0.92
CA HIS A 280 24.13 -29.86 1.07
C HIS A 280 22.63 -30.13 0.99
N LEU A 281 22.15 -30.93 0.04
CA LEU A 281 20.75 -31.32 -0.08
C LEU A 281 20.25 -32.05 1.18
N TYR A 282 21.04 -32.93 1.77
CA TYR A 282 20.69 -33.56 3.04
C TYR A 282 20.52 -32.53 4.18
N ARG A 283 21.44 -31.56 4.31
CA ARG A 283 21.30 -30.48 5.30
C ARG A 283 20.01 -29.69 5.09
N LEU A 284 19.65 -29.36 3.84
CA LEU A 284 18.43 -28.63 3.52
C LEU A 284 17.17 -29.43 3.89
N LEU A 285 17.19 -30.76 3.70
CA LEU A 285 16.09 -31.64 4.10
C LEU A 285 15.90 -31.71 5.61
N GLU A 286 16.99 -31.62 6.38
CA GLU A 286 16.93 -31.54 7.86
C GLU A 286 16.34 -30.23 8.32
N LEU A 287 16.59 -29.13 7.61
CA LEU A 287 16.00 -27.81 7.93
C LEU A 287 14.52 -27.74 7.55
N ALA A 288 14.18 -28.18 6.35
CA ALA A 288 12.81 -28.23 5.85
C ALA A 288 12.66 -29.24 4.71
N PRO A 289 11.78 -30.25 4.84
CA PRO A 289 11.66 -31.32 3.87
C PRO A 289 10.81 -30.92 2.65
N TYR A 290 11.29 -29.95 1.87
CA TYR A 290 10.62 -29.55 0.64
C TYR A 290 10.67 -30.64 -0.43
N THR A 291 9.56 -30.87 -1.10
CA THR A 291 9.44 -31.81 -2.23
C THR A 291 10.48 -31.55 -3.31
N SER A 292 10.75 -30.29 -3.64
CA SER A 292 11.77 -29.91 -4.62
C SER A 292 13.18 -30.36 -4.23
N THR A 293 13.51 -30.33 -2.93
CA THR A 293 14.79 -30.81 -2.41
C THR A 293 14.87 -32.34 -2.47
N ILE A 294 13.77 -33.06 -2.17
CA ILE A 294 13.68 -34.51 -2.31
C ILE A 294 13.89 -34.91 -3.77
N ILE A 295 13.23 -34.23 -4.71
CA ILE A 295 13.38 -34.48 -6.15
C ILE A 295 14.82 -34.19 -6.61
N ALA A 296 15.41 -33.06 -6.16
CA ALA A 296 16.78 -32.73 -6.52
C ALA A 296 17.78 -33.79 -6.07
N LEU A 297 17.60 -34.33 -4.85
CA LEU A 297 18.40 -35.42 -4.32
C LEU A 297 18.16 -36.72 -5.13
N GLY A 298 16.91 -37.06 -5.44
CA GLY A 298 16.56 -38.19 -6.28
C GLY A 298 17.16 -38.11 -7.67
N GLN A 299 17.17 -36.96 -8.31
CA GLN A 299 17.81 -36.73 -9.59
C GLN A 299 19.32 -36.99 -9.54
N LEU A 300 19.98 -36.55 -8.47
CA LEU A 300 21.41 -36.77 -8.28
C LEU A 300 21.73 -38.27 -8.13
N VAL A 301 20.97 -38.99 -7.28
CA VAL A 301 21.14 -40.44 -7.06
C VAL A 301 20.79 -41.22 -8.31
N HIS A 302 19.76 -40.85 -9.05
CA HIS A 302 19.38 -41.45 -10.33
C HIS A 302 20.55 -41.39 -11.34
N GLN A 303 21.18 -40.21 -11.47
CA GLN A 303 22.30 -40.02 -12.41
C GLN A 303 23.54 -40.82 -12.03
N ARG A 304 23.81 -41.00 -10.73
CA ARG A 304 25.00 -41.67 -10.21
C ARG A 304 24.82 -43.18 -10.05
N ASP A 305 23.70 -43.60 -9.44
CA ASP A 305 23.52 -44.95 -8.92
C ASP A 305 22.41 -45.73 -9.61
N GLY A 306 21.66 -45.09 -10.52
CA GLY A 306 20.58 -45.68 -11.29
C GLY A 306 19.18 -45.49 -10.68
N VAL A 307 18.18 -45.95 -11.45
CA VAL A 307 16.76 -45.70 -11.15
C VAL A 307 16.28 -46.37 -9.86
N ASP A 308 16.70 -47.61 -9.63
CA ASP A 308 16.22 -48.39 -8.48
C ASP A 308 16.56 -47.75 -7.14
N LYS A 309 17.81 -47.24 -6.99
CA LYS A 309 18.21 -46.52 -5.79
C LYS A 309 17.52 -45.19 -5.62
N ALA A 310 17.22 -44.46 -6.73
CA ALA A 310 16.46 -43.24 -6.69
C ALA A 310 15.01 -43.50 -6.23
N ILE A 311 14.36 -44.54 -6.72
CA ILE A 311 13.01 -44.95 -6.31
C ILE A 311 12.99 -45.31 -4.81
N GLU A 312 13.97 -46.09 -4.32
CA GLU A 312 14.06 -46.45 -2.91
C GLU A 312 14.18 -45.21 -2.02
N LEU A 313 15.14 -44.33 -2.34
CA LEU A 313 15.40 -43.09 -1.58
C LEU A 313 14.15 -42.17 -1.55
N ILE A 314 13.56 -41.90 -2.72
CA ILE A 314 12.42 -41.02 -2.81
C ILE A 314 11.19 -41.60 -2.13
N GLY A 315 10.96 -42.91 -2.34
CA GLY A 315 9.87 -43.63 -1.70
C GLY A 315 9.98 -43.59 -0.17
N GLU A 316 11.17 -43.71 0.38
CA GLU A 316 11.43 -43.59 1.82
C GLU A 316 11.12 -42.17 2.33
N ARG A 317 11.58 -41.14 1.62
CA ARG A 317 11.34 -39.75 1.98
C ARG A 317 9.87 -39.34 1.86
N LEU A 318 9.17 -39.82 0.82
CA LEU A 318 7.74 -39.53 0.63
C LEU A 318 6.84 -40.25 1.62
N ARG A 319 7.27 -41.36 2.23
CA ARG A 319 6.53 -41.95 3.37
C ARG A 319 6.52 -41.03 4.60
N ALA A 320 7.61 -40.29 4.80
CA ALA A 320 7.72 -39.32 5.91
C ALA A 320 6.99 -37.99 5.58
N VAL A 321 7.08 -37.52 4.33
CA VAL A 321 6.51 -36.26 3.86
C VAL A 321 5.80 -36.48 2.52
N PRO A 322 4.55 -36.97 2.52
CA PRO A 322 3.78 -37.21 1.30
C PRO A 322 3.53 -35.93 0.50
N SER A 323 3.75 -35.98 -0.81
CA SER A 323 3.45 -34.87 -1.72
C SER A 323 3.09 -35.38 -3.12
N LEU A 324 2.14 -34.71 -3.78
CA LEU A 324 1.72 -35.07 -5.14
C LEU A 324 2.89 -34.94 -6.14
N GLY A 325 3.64 -33.84 -6.10
CA GLY A 325 4.78 -33.63 -7.01
C GLY A 325 5.89 -34.64 -6.81
N GLY A 326 6.09 -35.17 -5.59
CA GLY A 326 7.04 -36.26 -5.32
C GLY A 326 6.54 -37.57 -5.86
N LEU A 327 5.24 -37.87 -5.80
CA LEU A 327 4.63 -39.07 -6.37
C LEU A 327 4.67 -39.04 -7.90
N ASP A 328 4.35 -37.89 -8.53
CA ASP A 328 4.47 -37.72 -9.98
C ASP A 328 5.90 -38.02 -10.44
N TYR A 329 6.89 -37.44 -9.77
CA TYR A 329 8.30 -37.70 -10.10
C TYR A 329 8.67 -39.16 -9.91
N LEU A 330 8.12 -39.86 -8.90
CA LEU A 330 8.38 -41.29 -8.67
C LEU A 330 7.77 -42.17 -9.77
N ILE A 331 6.65 -41.71 -10.38
CA ILE A 331 6.00 -42.41 -11.52
C ILE A 331 6.82 -42.23 -12.81
N ASP A 332 7.42 -41.06 -12.97
CA ASP A 332 8.22 -40.67 -14.15
C ASP A 332 9.62 -41.31 -14.16
N LEU A 333 10.09 -41.86 -13.02
CA LEU A 333 11.36 -42.59 -12.91
C LEU A 333 11.25 -44.01 -13.43
#